data_058266c020f50f1f7c50ce9b1d25b1ac
#
_entry.id   058266c020f50f1f7c50ce9b1d25b1ac
#
_cell.length_a   1.000
_cell.length_b   1.000
_cell.length_c   1.000
_cell.angle_alpha   90.00
_cell.angle_beta   90.00
_cell.angle_gamma   90.00
#
_symmetry.space_group_name_H-M   'P 1'
#
loop_
_entity.id
_entity.type
_entity.pdbx_description
1 polymer ?
#
loop_
_entity_poly.entity_id
_entity_poly.type
_entity_poly.pdbx_seq_one_letter_code
_entity_poly.pdbx_strand_id
1 'polypeptide(L)'
;MVSRWALFKSLRSLHRLREQDPIDDELRGWNWDKPPLRPRAHFGLGVSEVAYRYCETRRDIYLRRMGVAGERTQPLVDGSFVHSVVEAAASDVRRELALGASGWEAYERLAGGAAKRLAGLGVNVEQQFWLLDLYKRFTLAWCAEEWAPAFTEYRVDGWPLGLSRNLRVDGLAEGGVVIEAKYGKPHHFHKLALAGYALALEAHLDVPFEYGILLYVANGLGRASVSWEPVYISEGLRKEFIEERDALIDLLTSGREPPRAANCPESCPYRGVCR
;
A
#
# COMPACT_ATOMS: atom_id res chain seq x y z
N MET A 1 14.44 6.46 6.63
CA MET A 1 13.10 7.06 6.45
C MET A 1 12.98 7.60 5.05
N VAL A 2 11.77 7.59 4.46
CA VAL A 2 11.55 8.20 3.13
C VAL A 2 11.58 9.71 3.30
N SER A 3 12.67 10.32 2.89
CA SER A 3 12.84 11.76 2.79
C SER A 3 12.71 12.18 1.33
N ARG A 4 12.40 13.44 1.08
CA ARG A 4 12.30 14.00 -0.27
C ARG A 4 13.59 13.79 -1.07
N TRP A 5 14.73 14.03 -0.43
CA TRP A 5 16.04 13.83 -1.06
C TRP A 5 16.30 12.35 -1.38
N ALA A 6 15.99 11.43 -0.47
CA ALA A 6 16.13 10.00 -0.70
C ALA A 6 15.22 9.51 -1.83
N LEU A 7 13.99 10.04 -1.91
CA LEU A 7 13.06 9.81 -3.00
C LEU A 7 13.67 10.19 -4.36
N PHE A 8 14.11 11.43 -4.53
CA PHE A 8 14.69 11.89 -5.79
C PHE A 8 15.97 11.16 -6.20
N LYS A 9 16.83 10.84 -5.24
CA LYS A 9 18.02 10.02 -5.50
C LYS A 9 17.66 8.64 -6.03
N SER A 10 16.64 8.02 -5.47
CA SER A 10 16.16 6.70 -5.90
C SER A 10 15.51 6.75 -7.25
N LEU A 11 14.66 7.74 -7.52
CA LEU A 11 14.06 7.94 -8.85
C LEU A 11 15.10 8.09 -9.93
N ARG A 12 16.18 8.82 -9.67
CA ARG A 12 17.28 8.96 -10.63
C ARG A 12 17.95 7.62 -10.96
N SER A 13 18.06 6.70 -10.01
CA SER A 13 18.61 5.37 -10.28
C SER A 13 17.61 4.47 -11.02
N LEU A 14 16.33 4.57 -10.69
CA LEU A 14 15.26 3.79 -11.32
C LEU A 14 14.98 4.24 -12.77
N HIS A 15 15.22 5.51 -13.10
CA HIS A 15 15.01 6.03 -14.44
C HIS A 15 15.85 5.29 -15.50
N ARG A 16 17.03 4.83 -15.13
CA ARG A 16 17.86 3.99 -16.03
C ARG A 16 17.20 2.65 -16.34
N LEU A 17 16.47 2.06 -15.38
CA LEU A 17 15.73 0.81 -15.62
C LEU A 17 14.59 1.04 -16.61
N ARG A 18 13.89 2.17 -16.50
CA ARG A 18 12.86 2.57 -17.45
C ARG A 18 13.39 2.70 -18.88
N GLU A 19 14.60 3.21 -19.05
CA GLU A 19 15.23 3.32 -20.39
C GLU A 19 15.60 1.96 -20.98
N GLN A 20 15.93 0.98 -20.11
CA GLN A 20 16.33 -0.37 -20.51
C GLN A 20 15.14 -1.31 -20.73
N ASP A 21 14.07 -1.11 -20.00
CA ASP A 21 12.85 -1.93 -20.01
C ASP A 21 11.62 -0.99 -20.05
N PRO A 22 11.35 -0.32 -21.18
CA PRO A 22 10.23 0.59 -21.33
C PRO A 22 8.91 -0.20 -21.28
N ILE A 23 7.87 0.41 -20.72
CA ILE A 23 6.55 -0.20 -20.61
C ILE A 23 5.80 0.01 -21.93
N ASP A 24 5.36 -1.06 -22.55
CA ASP A 24 4.51 -1.04 -23.73
C ASP A 24 3.17 -0.33 -23.44
N ASP A 25 2.67 0.41 -24.42
CA ASP A 25 1.43 1.18 -24.28
C ASP A 25 0.22 0.29 -23.94
N GLU A 26 0.19 -0.93 -24.48
CA GLU A 26 -0.88 -1.90 -24.21
C GLU A 26 -0.99 -2.31 -22.71
N LEU A 27 0.07 -2.09 -21.92
CA LEU A 27 0.13 -2.35 -20.49
C LEU A 27 -0.04 -1.08 -19.63
N ARG A 28 -0.49 0.01 -20.26
CA ARG A 28 -0.86 1.24 -19.57
C ARG A 28 -2.32 1.22 -19.16
N GLY A 29 -2.61 1.60 -17.91
CA GLY A 29 -3.95 1.55 -17.34
C GLY A 29 -5.03 2.25 -18.17
N TRP A 30 -4.69 3.28 -18.95
CA TRP A 30 -5.65 3.96 -19.85
C TRP A 30 -6.16 3.10 -21.01
N ASN A 31 -5.51 1.96 -21.31
CA ASN A 31 -6.00 0.96 -22.28
C ASN A 31 -6.88 -0.13 -21.63
N TRP A 32 -7.54 0.18 -20.50
CA TRP A 32 -8.32 -0.75 -19.68
C TRP A 32 -9.45 -1.47 -20.46
N ASP A 33 -9.91 -0.92 -21.58
CA ASP A 33 -10.96 -1.48 -22.45
C ASP A 33 -10.44 -2.49 -23.48
N LYS A 34 -9.13 -2.70 -23.56
CA LYS A 34 -8.44 -3.59 -24.50
C LYS A 34 -7.69 -4.72 -23.80
N PRO A 35 -7.48 -5.87 -24.47
CA PRO A 35 -6.52 -6.86 -23.97
C PRO A 35 -5.11 -6.28 -23.90
N PRO A 36 -4.31 -6.69 -22.92
CA PRO A 36 -4.58 -7.66 -21.86
C PRO A 36 -5.27 -7.05 -20.61
N LEU A 37 -5.50 -5.74 -20.56
CA LEU A 37 -6.00 -5.04 -19.38
C LEU A 37 -7.50 -5.27 -19.13
N ARG A 38 -8.27 -5.46 -20.17
CA ARG A 38 -9.71 -5.68 -20.07
C ARG A 38 -10.00 -6.92 -19.21
N PRO A 39 -10.72 -6.77 -18.08
CA PRO A 39 -10.99 -7.91 -17.20
C PRO A 39 -12.03 -8.85 -17.81
N ARG A 40 -11.92 -10.15 -17.51
CA ARG A 40 -12.90 -11.18 -17.96
C ARG A 40 -14.22 -11.07 -17.23
N ALA A 41 -14.21 -10.61 -15.99
CA ALA A 41 -15.40 -10.33 -15.19
C ALA A 41 -15.10 -9.28 -14.12
N HIS A 42 -16.14 -8.68 -13.54
CA HIS A 42 -16.04 -7.61 -12.56
C HIS A 42 -16.47 -8.11 -11.18
N PHE A 43 -15.51 -8.46 -10.33
CA PHE A 43 -15.74 -8.86 -8.94
C PHE A 43 -15.44 -7.73 -7.93
N GLY A 44 -14.90 -6.60 -8.38
CA GLY A 44 -14.50 -5.51 -7.49
C GLY A 44 -13.38 -5.94 -6.54
N LEU A 45 -12.32 -6.55 -7.07
CA LEU A 45 -11.20 -7.10 -6.32
C LEU A 45 -10.36 -5.98 -5.68
N GLY A 46 -9.96 -6.16 -4.43
CA GLY A 46 -8.94 -5.31 -3.83
C GLY A 46 -7.56 -5.58 -4.44
N VAL A 47 -6.73 -4.55 -4.58
CA VAL A 47 -5.33 -4.72 -5.05
C VAL A 47 -4.59 -5.75 -4.19
N SER A 48 -4.77 -5.70 -2.88
CA SER A 48 -4.17 -6.68 -1.95
C SER A 48 -4.73 -8.10 -2.14
N GLU A 49 -6.00 -8.25 -2.54
CA GLU A 49 -6.57 -9.57 -2.84
C GLU A 49 -5.94 -10.20 -4.08
N VAL A 50 -5.59 -9.39 -5.06
CA VAL A 50 -4.89 -9.84 -6.27
C VAL A 50 -3.41 -10.10 -5.97
N ALA A 51 -2.72 -9.13 -5.39
CA ALA A 51 -1.27 -9.16 -5.24
C ALA A 51 -0.75 -10.15 -4.20
N TYR A 52 -1.45 -10.31 -3.04
CA TYR A 52 -0.85 -11.03 -1.91
C TYR A 52 -1.20 -12.50 -1.90
N ARG A 53 -0.16 -13.33 -1.81
CA ARG A 53 -0.24 -14.79 -1.79
C ARG A 53 0.09 -15.37 -0.41
N TYR A 54 -0.48 -14.80 0.64
CA TYR A 54 -0.35 -15.39 1.99
C TYR A 54 -1.02 -16.77 2.09
N CYS A 55 -2.10 -16.99 1.33
CA CYS A 55 -2.70 -18.30 1.12
C CYS A 55 -2.37 -18.79 -0.28
N GLU A 56 -1.57 -19.84 -0.40
CA GLU A 56 -1.10 -20.40 -1.67
C GLU A 56 -2.25 -20.80 -2.61
N THR A 57 -3.36 -21.27 -2.03
CA THR A 57 -4.54 -21.75 -2.79
C THR A 57 -5.60 -20.66 -3.01
N ARG A 58 -5.39 -19.45 -2.51
CA ARG A 58 -6.38 -18.35 -2.57
C ARG A 58 -7.71 -18.64 -1.84
N ARG A 59 -7.74 -19.68 -0.99
CA ARG A 59 -8.93 -20.06 -0.24
C ARG A 59 -9.39 -18.96 0.72
N ASP A 60 -8.49 -18.16 1.27
CA ASP A 60 -8.78 -17.00 2.10
C ASP A 60 -9.64 -15.96 1.36
N ILE A 61 -9.34 -15.69 0.10
CA ILE A 61 -10.12 -14.78 -0.74
C ILE A 61 -11.48 -15.39 -1.07
N TYR A 62 -11.52 -16.67 -1.44
CA TYR A 62 -12.77 -17.40 -1.68
C TYR A 62 -13.70 -17.33 -0.45
N LEU A 63 -13.20 -17.67 0.74
CA LEU A 63 -13.98 -17.62 1.98
C LEU A 63 -14.50 -16.20 2.28
N ARG A 64 -13.66 -15.18 2.09
CA ARG A 64 -14.07 -13.79 2.24
C ARG A 64 -15.23 -13.44 1.30
N ARG A 65 -15.14 -13.84 0.04
CA ARG A 65 -16.18 -13.59 -0.96
C ARG A 65 -17.46 -14.37 -0.72
N MET A 66 -17.38 -15.52 -0.05
CA MET A 66 -18.54 -16.27 0.43
C MET A 66 -19.13 -15.71 1.73
N GLY A 67 -18.64 -14.59 2.23
CA GLY A 67 -19.15 -13.94 3.44
C GLY A 67 -18.70 -14.58 4.76
N VAL A 68 -17.72 -15.48 4.72
CA VAL A 68 -17.16 -16.08 5.93
C VAL A 68 -16.38 -15.01 6.70
N ALA A 69 -16.71 -14.82 7.97
CA ALA A 69 -16.01 -13.87 8.82
C ALA A 69 -14.61 -14.39 9.19
N GLY A 70 -13.59 -13.60 8.93
CA GLY A 70 -12.22 -13.88 9.38
C GLY A 70 -11.97 -13.31 10.78
N GLU A 71 -11.07 -13.94 11.52
CA GLU A 71 -10.62 -13.44 12.82
C GLU A 71 -9.77 -12.17 12.65
N ARG A 72 -9.93 -11.22 13.56
CA ARG A 72 -9.11 -10.01 13.58
C ARG A 72 -7.80 -10.28 14.30
N THR A 73 -6.78 -10.70 13.58
CA THR A 73 -5.47 -11.04 14.14
C THR A 73 -4.66 -9.80 14.52
N GLN A 74 -3.76 -9.92 15.49
CA GLN A 74 -2.94 -8.78 15.95
C GLN A 74 -2.14 -8.11 14.81
N PRO A 75 -1.51 -8.84 13.88
CA PRO A 75 -0.82 -8.20 12.74
C PRO A 75 -1.73 -7.34 11.85
N LEU A 76 -3.01 -7.72 11.69
CA LEU A 76 -3.99 -6.91 10.94
C LEU A 76 -4.36 -5.63 11.70
N VAL A 77 -4.47 -5.72 13.02
CA VAL A 77 -4.74 -4.54 13.88
C VAL A 77 -3.55 -3.58 13.82
N ASP A 78 -2.34 -4.09 14.04
CA ASP A 78 -1.12 -3.28 14.00
C ASP A 78 -0.91 -2.65 12.62
N GLY A 79 -1.13 -3.40 11.53
CA GLY A 79 -1.10 -2.88 10.17
C GLY A 79 -2.09 -1.72 9.97
N SER A 80 -3.32 -1.86 10.45
CA SER A 80 -4.32 -0.78 10.38
C SER A 80 -3.87 0.48 11.12
N PHE A 81 -3.26 0.33 12.30
CA PHE A 81 -2.71 1.48 13.02
C PHE A 81 -1.53 2.12 12.32
N VAL A 82 -0.64 1.33 11.69
CA VAL A 82 0.48 1.87 10.90
C VAL A 82 -0.03 2.80 9.81
N HIS A 83 -1.02 2.37 9.00
CA HIS A 83 -1.62 3.21 7.96
C HIS A 83 -2.19 4.50 8.54
N SER A 84 -3.00 4.41 9.61
CA SER A 84 -3.60 5.58 10.26
C SER A 84 -2.55 6.56 10.81
N VAL A 85 -1.45 6.04 11.38
CA VAL A 85 -0.36 6.86 11.94
C VAL A 85 0.44 7.55 10.84
N VAL A 86 0.76 6.83 9.75
CA VAL A 86 1.50 7.41 8.61
C VAL A 86 0.67 8.49 7.92
N GLU A 87 -0.63 8.22 7.69
CA GLU A 87 -1.58 9.21 7.15
C GLU A 87 -1.67 10.44 8.03
N ALA A 88 -1.86 10.26 9.34
CA ALA A 88 -1.97 11.37 10.29
C ALA A 88 -0.69 12.21 10.29
N ALA A 89 0.49 11.58 10.34
CA ALA A 89 1.76 12.29 10.31
C ALA A 89 1.92 13.14 9.03
N ALA A 90 1.60 12.58 7.86
CA ALA A 90 1.67 13.31 6.59
C ALA A 90 0.67 14.48 6.53
N SER A 91 -0.57 14.24 6.94
CA SER A 91 -1.62 15.25 6.96
C SER A 91 -1.30 16.39 7.92
N ASP A 92 -0.82 16.06 9.12
CA ASP A 92 -0.50 17.03 10.15
C ASP A 92 0.70 17.92 9.73
N VAL A 93 1.76 17.31 9.15
CA VAL A 93 2.91 18.07 8.62
C VAL A 93 2.49 19.00 7.49
N ARG A 94 1.73 18.51 6.49
CA ARG A 94 1.23 19.39 5.41
C ARG A 94 0.44 20.57 5.94
N ARG A 95 -0.40 20.36 6.97
CA ARG A 95 -1.22 21.41 7.57
C ARG A 95 -0.37 22.48 8.24
N GLU A 96 0.59 22.10 9.08
CA GLU A 96 1.47 23.03 9.78
C GLU A 96 2.30 23.87 8.78
N LEU A 97 2.88 23.23 7.77
CA LEU A 97 3.65 23.92 6.73
C LEU A 97 2.77 24.85 5.90
N ALA A 98 1.55 24.46 5.54
CA ALA A 98 0.60 25.30 4.81
C ALA A 98 0.13 26.52 5.63
N LEU A 99 0.17 26.42 6.96
CA LEU A 99 -0.11 27.53 7.88
C LEU A 99 1.10 28.45 8.08
N GLY A 100 2.23 28.19 7.41
CA GLY A 100 3.42 29.02 7.44
C GLY A 100 4.38 28.72 8.60
N ALA A 101 4.21 27.61 9.32
CA ALA A 101 5.19 27.19 10.31
C ALA A 101 6.49 26.74 9.61
N SER A 102 7.64 27.11 10.18
CA SER A 102 8.91 26.50 9.79
C SER A 102 8.92 25.00 10.16
N GLY A 103 9.77 24.21 9.51
CA GLY A 103 9.85 22.79 9.79
C GLY A 103 10.09 22.48 11.27
N TRP A 104 10.93 23.28 11.98
CA TRP A 104 11.17 23.08 13.40
C TRP A 104 9.95 23.40 14.27
N GLU A 105 9.29 24.54 14.05
CA GLU A 105 8.06 24.91 14.77
C GLU A 105 6.94 23.89 14.57
N ALA A 106 6.78 23.40 13.33
CA ALA A 106 5.84 22.34 13.00
C ALA A 106 6.13 21.06 13.81
N TYR A 107 7.39 20.64 13.83
CA TYR A 107 7.77 19.45 14.58
C TYR A 107 7.53 19.58 16.09
N GLU A 108 7.92 20.71 16.70
CA GLU A 108 7.70 20.94 18.15
C GLU A 108 6.22 20.84 18.52
N ARG A 109 5.34 21.48 17.75
CA ARG A 109 3.89 21.43 17.97
C ARG A 109 3.35 20.01 17.82
N LEU A 110 3.73 19.32 16.74
CA LEU A 110 3.26 17.97 16.45
C LEU A 110 3.80 16.95 17.46
N ALA A 111 5.07 17.03 17.83
CA ALA A 111 5.68 16.14 18.82
C ALA A 111 5.08 16.34 20.22
N GLY A 112 4.78 17.59 20.61
CA GLY A 112 4.12 17.91 21.88
C GLY A 112 2.68 17.39 21.96
N GLY A 113 1.95 17.42 20.84
CA GLY A 113 0.56 16.95 20.73
C GLY A 113 0.40 15.46 20.39
N ALA A 114 1.49 14.75 20.10
CA ALA A 114 1.46 13.42 19.49
C ALA A 114 0.62 12.39 20.26
N ALA A 115 0.77 12.29 21.56
CA ALA A 115 0.02 11.32 22.37
C ALA A 115 -1.50 11.54 22.27
N LYS A 116 -1.94 12.81 22.38
CA LYS A 116 -3.36 13.19 22.23
C LYS A 116 -3.87 12.89 20.80
N ARG A 117 -3.05 13.17 19.79
CA ARG A 117 -3.37 12.90 18.39
C ARG A 117 -3.60 11.43 18.14
N LEU A 118 -2.71 10.56 18.65
CA LEU A 118 -2.83 9.11 18.49
C LEU A 118 -3.99 8.52 19.27
N ALA A 119 -4.25 9.02 20.49
CA ALA A 119 -5.44 8.63 21.24
C ALA A 119 -6.73 8.90 20.46
N GLY A 120 -6.78 10.02 19.71
CA GLY A 120 -7.89 10.35 18.80
C GLY A 120 -8.03 9.37 17.62
N LEU A 121 -7.00 8.60 17.28
CA LEU A 121 -7.03 7.51 16.30
C LEU A 121 -7.36 6.14 16.92
N GLY A 122 -7.66 6.09 18.22
CA GLY A 122 -7.92 4.85 18.96
C GLY A 122 -6.66 4.07 19.36
N VAL A 123 -5.47 4.68 19.24
CA VAL A 123 -4.21 4.08 19.66
C VAL A 123 -4.02 4.21 21.17
N ASN A 124 -3.91 3.10 21.87
CA ASN A 124 -3.49 3.11 23.27
C ASN A 124 -1.97 3.32 23.35
N VAL A 125 -1.54 4.56 23.64
CA VAL A 125 -0.12 4.97 23.59
C VAL A 125 0.72 4.27 24.65
N GLU A 126 0.11 3.88 25.80
CA GLU A 126 0.84 3.17 26.87
C GLU A 126 1.19 1.74 26.47
N GLN A 127 0.29 1.06 25.76
CA GLN A 127 0.50 -0.30 25.27
C GLN A 127 1.23 -0.33 23.92
N GLN A 128 1.12 0.74 23.12
CA GLN A 128 1.63 0.82 21.76
C GLN A 128 2.60 1.98 21.57
N PHE A 129 3.53 2.14 22.53
CA PHE A 129 4.52 3.23 22.54
C PHE A 129 5.33 3.33 21.22
N TRP A 130 5.54 2.20 20.55
CA TRP A 130 6.21 2.17 19.25
C TRP A 130 5.44 2.94 18.14
N LEU A 131 4.12 3.05 18.21
CA LEU A 131 3.33 3.86 17.28
C LEU A 131 3.52 5.36 17.54
N LEU A 132 3.72 5.77 18.79
CA LEU A 132 4.10 7.14 19.12
C LEU A 132 5.50 7.46 18.58
N ASP A 133 6.45 6.54 18.73
CA ASP A 133 7.80 6.67 18.14
C ASP A 133 7.70 6.75 16.60
N LEU A 134 6.85 5.94 15.96
CA LEU A 134 6.59 5.97 14.52
C LEU A 134 6.10 7.35 14.06
N TYR A 135 5.06 7.88 14.71
CA TYR A 135 4.52 9.19 14.39
C TYR A 135 5.59 10.29 14.51
N LYS A 136 6.33 10.32 15.62
CA LYS A 136 7.39 11.32 15.86
C LYS A 136 8.52 11.21 14.83
N ARG A 137 8.87 10.01 14.40
CA ARG A 137 9.92 9.80 13.38
C ARG A 137 9.48 10.30 12.01
N PHE A 138 8.23 10.05 11.60
CA PHE A 138 7.73 10.56 10.33
C PHE A 138 7.60 12.09 10.36
N THR A 139 7.00 12.64 11.40
CA THR A 139 6.86 14.09 11.53
C THR A 139 8.22 14.78 11.58
N LEU A 140 9.22 14.25 12.32
CA LEU A 140 10.57 14.81 12.34
C LEU A 140 11.21 14.81 10.94
N ALA A 141 11.15 13.67 10.23
CA ALA A 141 11.80 13.56 8.93
C ALA A 141 11.16 14.47 7.88
N TRP A 142 9.84 14.57 7.88
CA TRP A 142 9.13 15.40 6.91
C TRP A 142 9.17 16.88 7.26
N CYS A 143 9.12 17.25 8.53
CA CYS A 143 9.34 18.64 8.95
C CYS A 143 10.77 19.11 8.66
N ALA A 144 11.78 18.26 8.86
CA ALA A 144 13.18 18.61 8.57
C ALA A 144 13.44 18.97 7.10
N GLU A 145 12.64 18.45 6.18
CA GLU A 145 12.72 18.74 4.75
C GLU A 145 11.58 19.65 4.25
N GLU A 146 10.74 20.14 5.17
CA GLU A 146 9.53 20.93 4.87
C GLU A 146 8.69 20.29 3.77
N TRP A 147 8.52 18.95 3.86
CA TRP A 147 7.88 18.13 2.85
C TRP A 147 7.11 16.95 3.48
N ALA A 148 6.01 16.57 2.86
CA ALA A 148 5.32 15.30 3.09
C ALA A 148 4.68 14.83 1.77
N PRO A 149 4.34 13.54 1.62
CA PRO A 149 3.62 13.06 0.44
C PRO A 149 2.40 13.92 0.12
N ALA A 150 2.20 14.27 -1.15
CA ALA A 150 1.15 15.21 -1.57
C ALA A 150 -0.25 14.70 -1.22
N PHE A 151 -0.48 13.41 -1.41
CA PHE A 151 -1.75 12.75 -1.07
C PHE A 151 -1.49 11.52 -0.21
N THR A 152 -2.42 11.25 0.71
CA THR A 152 -2.48 10.02 1.51
C THR A 152 -3.90 9.46 1.43
N GLU A 153 -4.05 8.13 1.50
CA GLU A 153 -5.34 7.44 1.38
C GLU A 153 -6.13 7.90 0.14
N TYR A 154 -5.41 8.09 -0.98
CA TYR A 154 -6.00 8.61 -2.22
C TYR A 154 -6.96 7.57 -2.81
N ARG A 155 -8.21 7.99 -3.01
CA ARG A 155 -9.25 7.11 -3.55
C ARG A 155 -9.18 7.07 -5.07
N VAL A 156 -9.21 5.86 -5.63
CA VAL A 156 -9.24 5.64 -7.08
C VAL A 156 -10.26 4.57 -7.43
N ASP A 157 -11.02 4.79 -8.51
CA ASP A 157 -11.94 3.80 -9.06
C ASP A 157 -11.15 2.80 -9.92
N GLY A 158 -11.03 1.56 -9.44
CA GLY A 158 -10.39 0.46 -10.16
C GLY A 158 -11.35 -0.39 -10.99
N TRP A 159 -12.64 -0.03 -11.03
CA TRP A 159 -13.68 -0.82 -11.69
C TRP A 159 -13.38 -1.13 -13.16
N PRO A 160 -12.85 -0.20 -13.98
CA PRO A 160 -12.48 -0.52 -15.35
C PRO A 160 -11.55 -1.72 -15.49
N LEU A 161 -10.70 -1.96 -14.50
CA LEU A 161 -9.76 -3.08 -14.43
C LEU A 161 -10.30 -4.31 -13.66
N GLY A 162 -11.61 -4.37 -13.35
CA GLY A 162 -12.19 -5.44 -12.54
C GLY A 162 -11.90 -5.34 -11.04
N LEU A 163 -11.26 -4.25 -10.63
CA LEU A 163 -10.90 -3.97 -9.25
C LEU A 163 -12.00 -3.19 -8.51
N SER A 164 -11.80 -2.93 -7.23
CA SER A 164 -12.75 -2.20 -6.38
C SER A 164 -12.92 -0.74 -6.85
N ARG A 165 -14.15 -0.22 -6.76
CA ARG A 165 -14.44 1.21 -6.97
C ARG A 165 -13.86 2.11 -5.87
N ASN A 166 -13.47 1.53 -4.73
CA ASN A 166 -12.99 2.24 -3.55
C ASN A 166 -11.58 1.79 -3.19
N LEU A 167 -10.69 1.70 -4.18
CA LEU A 167 -9.28 1.48 -3.88
C LEU A 167 -8.72 2.67 -3.11
N ARG A 168 -7.79 2.41 -2.21
CA ARG A 168 -7.05 3.44 -1.48
C ARG A 168 -5.57 3.23 -1.67
N VAL A 169 -4.92 4.22 -2.23
CA VAL A 169 -3.47 4.27 -2.36
C VAL A 169 -2.92 4.93 -1.11
N ASP A 170 -2.04 4.28 -0.38
CA ASP A 170 -1.53 4.77 0.91
C ASP A 170 -0.86 6.15 0.79
N GLY A 171 -0.15 6.38 -0.32
CA GLY A 171 0.42 7.70 -0.59
C GLY A 171 0.79 7.92 -2.05
N LEU A 172 0.74 9.18 -2.45
CA LEU A 172 1.27 9.66 -3.72
C LEU A 172 2.22 10.82 -3.46
N ALA A 173 3.44 10.67 -3.94
CA ALA A 173 4.45 11.73 -3.91
C ALA A 173 4.60 12.41 -5.27
N GLU A 174 5.32 13.52 -5.28
CA GLU A 174 5.64 14.26 -6.51
C GLU A 174 6.30 13.34 -7.56
N GLY A 175 6.04 13.63 -8.81
CA GLY A 175 6.55 12.83 -9.93
C GLY A 175 5.82 11.51 -10.16
N GLY A 176 4.61 11.34 -9.61
CA GLY A 176 3.80 10.14 -9.82
C GLY A 176 4.33 8.91 -9.09
N VAL A 177 4.91 9.08 -7.91
CA VAL A 177 5.44 7.97 -7.11
C VAL A 177 4.36 7.40 -6.21
N VAL A 178 4.05 6.12 -6.40
CA VAL A 178 3.10 5.37 -5.55
C VAL A 178 3.81 4.91 -4.27
N ILE A 179 3.25 5.21 -3.11
CA ILE A 179 3.76 4.74 -1.82
C ILE A 179 2.78 3.70 -1.26
N GLU A 180 3.32 2.56 -0.88
CA GLU A 180 2.59 1.46 -0.25
C GLU A 180 3.24 1.10 1.07
N ALA A 181 2.51 1.24 2.18
CA ALA A 181 3.00 0.94 3.52
C ALA A 181 2.65 -0.50 3.92
N LYS A 182 3.59 -1.18 4.58
CA LYS A 182 3.41 -2.54 5.07
C LYS A 182 3.88 -2.67 6.51
N TYR A 183 3.10 -3.37 7.32
CA TYR A 183 3.51 -3.81 8.64
C TYR A 183 4.11 -5.22 8.56
N GLY A 184 5.31 -5.38 9.08
CA GLY A 184 6.00 -6.67 9.16
C GLY A 184 7.14 -6.84 8.16
N LYS A 185 7.38 -8.09 7.77
CA LYS A 185 8.53 -8.45 6.91
C LYS A 185 8.24 -8.22 5.42
N PRO A 186 9.27 -7.87 4.63
CA PRO A 186 9.17 -7.83 3.18
C PRO A 186 8.77 -9.19 2.58
N HIS A 187 7.89 -9.15 1.56
CA HIS A 187 7.58 -10.27 0.69
C HIS A 187 7.70 -9.83 -0.78
N HIS A 188 8.14 -10.73 -1.65
CA HIS A 188 8.32 -10.43 -3.08
C HIS A 188 7.02 -9.94 -3.74
N PHE A 189 5.89 -10.53 -3.37
CA PHE A 189 4.58 -10.18 -3.90
C PHE A 189 4.08 -8.79 -3.48
N HIS A 190 4.71 -8.10 -2.53
CA HIS A 190 4.30 -6.72 -2.18
C HIS A 190 4.49 -5.75 -3.36
N LYS A 191 5.48 -6.02 -4.25
CA LYS A 191 5.71 -5.21 -5.45
C LYS A 191 4.53 -5.23 -6.41
N LEU A 192 3.78 -6.33 -6.45
CA LEU A 192 2.60 -6.47 -7.31
C LEU A 192 1.49 -5.47 -6.93
N ALA A 193 1.38 -5.11 -5.66
CA ALA A 193 0.41 -4.10 -5.26
C ALA A 193 0.69 -2.74 -5.91
N LEU A 194 1.96 -2.36 -6.04
CA LEU A 194 2.34 -1.13 -6.73
C LEU A 194 1.90 -1.15 -8.21
N ALA A 195 2.03 -2.30 -8.89
CA ALA A 195 1.56 -2.44 -10.27
C ALA A 195 0.03 -2.30 -10.35
N GLY A 196 -0.72 -2.91 -9.44
CA GLY A 196 -2.17 -2.78 -9.39
C GLY A 196 -2.64 -1.35 -9.17
N TYR A 197 -2.00 -0.63 -8.24
CA TYR A 197 -2.30 0.78 -8.02
C TYR A 197 -1.89 1.67 -9.18
N ALA A 198 -0.72 1.42 -9.79
CA ALA A 198 -0.27 2.17 -10.97
C ALA A 198 -1.27 2.03 -12.12
N LEU A 199 -1.69 0.81 -12.44
CA LEU A 199 -2.70 0.55 -13.46
C LEU A 199 -4.03 1.27 -13.18
N ALA A 200 -4.51 1.22 -11.91
CA ALA A 200 -5.74 1.89 -11.52
C ALA A 200 -5.63 3.41 -11.60
N LEU A 201 -4.50 3.99 -11.19
CA LEU A 201 -4.24 5.42 -11.27
C LEU A 201 -4.12 5.88 -12.72
N GLU A 202 -3.44 5.13 -13.59
CA GLU A 202 -3.35 5.41 -15.02
C GLU A 202 -4.73 5.36 -15.70
N ALA A 203 -5.56 4.36 -15.36
CA ALA A 203 -6.93 4.25 -15.87
C ALA A 203 -7.83 5.41 -15.43
N HIS A 204 -7.55 6.00 -14.27
CA HIS A 204 -8.36 7.06 -13.69
C HIS A 204 -7.89 8.48 -14.06
N LEU A 205 -6.58 8.68 -14.16
CA LEU A 205 -5.97 10.01 -14.29
C LEU A 205 -5.38 10.27 -15.69
N ASP A 206 -5.22 9.23 -16.50
CA ASP A 206 -4.56 9.31 -17.82
C ASP A 206 -3.13 9.87 -17.75
N VAL A 207 -2.41 9.50 -16.68
CA VAL A 207 -1.04 9.95 -16.38
C VAL A 207 -0.18 8.73 -16.01
N PRO A 208 1.06 8.61 -16.51
CA PRO A 208 1.90 7.46 -16.24
C PRO A 208 2.36 7.37 -14.76
N PHE A 209 2.27 6.17 -14.19
CA PHE A 209 2.77 5.83 -12.86
C PHE A 209 3.76 4.67 -12.97
N GLU A 210 5.06 4.98 -12.96
CA GLU A 210 6.12 3.99 -13.24
C GLU A 210 7.01 3.70 -12.02
N TYR A 211 6.86 4.47 -10.96
CA TYR A 211 7.72 4.36 -9.77
C TYR A 211 6.89 4.16 -8.52
N GLY A 212 7.40 3.33 -7.64
CA GLY A 212 6.80 3.10 -6.34
C GLY A 212 7.81 3.01 -5.23
N ILE A 213 7.31 3.13 -4.00
CA ILE A 213 8.06 2.89 -2.77
C ILE A 213 7.27 1.92 -1.92
N LEU A 214 7.91 0.82 -1.54
CA LEU A 214 7.43 -0.04 -0.47
C LEU A 214 8.02 0.45 0.85
N LEU A 215 7.15 0.84 1.76
CA LEU A 215 7.51 1.30 3.09
C LEU A 215 7.20 0.19 4.10
N TYR A 216 8.23 -0.38 4.71
CA TYR A 216 8.08 -1.42 5.72
C TYR A 216 8.22 -0.85 7.13
N VAL A 217 7.23 -1.11 7.95
CA VAL A 217 7.21 -0.74 9.36
C VAL A 217 7.10 -2.00 10.21
N ALA A 218 7.90 -2.08 11.26
CA ALA A 218 7.83 -3.17 12.23
C ALA A 218 8.02 -2.64 13.66
N ASN A 219 7.46 -3.35 14.62
CA ASN A 219 7.73 -3.10 16.03
C ASN A 219 9.03 -3.83 16.43
N GLY A 220 10.08 -3.07 16.65
CA GLY A 220 11.38 -3.56 17.10
C GLY A 220 11.57 -3.31 18.60
N LEU A 221 11.08 -4.22 19.45
CA LEU A 221 11.25 -4.14 20.92
C LEU A 221 10.76 -2.80 21.49
N GLY A 222 9.55 -2.38 21.12
CA GLY A 222 8.95 -1.14 21.61
C GLY A 222 9.37 0.12 20.85
N ARG A 223 10.16 0.01 19.79
CA ARG A 223 10.52 1.11 18.88
C ARG A 223 10.10 0.79 17.46
N ALA A 224 9.73 1.81 16.71
CA ALA A 224 9.41 1.63 15.30
C ALA A 224 10.69 1.40 14.49
N SER A 225 10.74 0.29 13.75
CA SER A 225 11.73 0.06 12.70
C SER A 225 11.08 0.42 11.36
N VAL A 226 11.75 1.26 10.57
CA VAL A 226 11.27 1.70 9.27
C VAL A 226 12.35 1.47 8.23
N SER A 227 12.00 0.70 7.21
CA SER A 227 12.82 0.53 6.00
C SER A 227 11.96 0.81 4.77
N TRP A 228 12.59 1.04 3.64
CA TRP A 228 11.88 1.30 2.39
C TRP A 228 12.68 0.81 1.20
N GLU A 229 11.95 0.44 0.15
CA GLU A 229 12.49 -0.08 -1.10
C GLU A 229 11.89 0.70 -2.27
N PRO A 230 12.70 1.39 -3.10
CA PRO A 230 12.23 1.99 -4.33
C PRO A 230 12.07 0.91 -5.40
N VAL A 231 10.99 0.99 -6.17
CA VAL A 231 10.61 0.00 -7.17
C VAL A 231 10.32 0.69 -8.49
N TYR A 232 10.93 0.22 -9.57
CA TYR A 232 10.46 0.47 -10.92
C TYR A 232 9.30 -0.49 -11.20
N ILE A 233 8.12 0.05 -11.52
CA ILE A 233 6.92 -0.73 -11.81
C ILE A 233 6.99 -1.19 -13.27
N SER A 234 7.86 -2.17 -13.50
CA SER A 234 8.21 -2.69 -14.81
C SER A 234 7.03 -3.33 -15.53
N GLU A 235 7.24 -3.56 -16.82
CA GLU A 235 6.32 -4.33 -17.66
C GLU A 235 6.03 -5.71 -17.08
N GLY A 236 7.06 -6.42 -16.60
CA GLY A 236 6.93 -7.73 -15.97
C GLY A 236 6.02 -7.72 -14.74
N LEU A 237 6.15 -6.72 -13.86
CA LEU A 237 5.26 -6.59 -12.69
C LEU A 237 3.80 -6.32 -13.09
N ARG A 238 3.58 -5.55 -14.17
CA ARG A 238 2.23 -5.27 -14.69
C ARG A 238 1.59 -6.53 -15.25
N LYS A 239 2.33 -7.29 -16.09
CA LYS A 239 1.88 -8.57 -16.65
C LYS A 239 1.53 -9.56 -15.53
N GLU A 240 2.42 -9.72 -14.56
CA GLU A 240 2.20 -10.61 -13.41
C GLU A 240 0.94 -10.20 -12.61
N PHE A 241 0.72 -8.91 -12.36
CA PHE A 241 -0.49 -8.44 -11.68
C PHE A 241 -1.77 -8.76 -12.47
N ILE A 242 -1.74 -8.59 -13.79
CA ILE A 242 -2.89 -8.87 -14.67
C ILE A 242 -3.18 -10.38 -14.68
N GLU A 243 -2.15 -11.21 -14.78
CA GLU A 243 -2.27 -12.68 -14.73
C GLU A 243 -2.87 -13.16 -13.40
N GLU A 244 -2.38 -12.61 -12.27
CA GLU A 244 -2.93 -12.92 -10.95
C GLU A 244 -4.39 -12.47 -10.78
N ARG A 245 -4.72 -11.30 -11.31
CA ARG A 245 -6.10 -10.80 -11.34
C ARG A 245 -7.01 -11.74 -12.12
N ASP A 246 -6.59 -12.13 -13.31
CA ASP A 246 -7.37 -12.97 -14.19
C ASP A 246 -7.51 -14.40 -13.62
N ALA A 247 -6.45 -14.95 -13.05
CA ALA A 247 -6.50 -16.24 -12.34
C ALA A 247 -7.48 -16.20 -11.15
N LEU A 248 -7.51 -15.10 -10.40
CA LEU A 248 -8.45 -14.94 -9.29
C LEU A 248 -9.89 -14.77 -9.78
N ILE A 249 -10.11 -14.05 -10.89
CA ILE A 249 -11.41 -13.94 -11.56
C ILE A 249 -11.89 -15.32 -12.00
N ASP A 250 -11.06 -16.12 -12.65
CA ASP A 250 -11.38 -17.47 -13.11
C ASP A 250 -11.72 -18.39 -11.93
N LEU A 251 -10.96 -18.32 -10.83
CA LEU A 251 -11.24 -19.04 -9.60
C LEU A 251 -12.64 -18.72 -9.06
N LEU A 252 -12.96 -17.43 -8.91
CA LEU A 252 -14.25 -16.98 -8.38
C LEU A 252 -15.41 -17.31 -9.32
N THR A 253 -15.19 -17.19 -10.63
CA THR A 253 -16.19 -17.55 -11.65
C THR A 253 -16.49 -19.05 -11.65
N SER A 254 -15.48 -19.88 -11.39
CA SER A 254 -15.67 -21.34 -11.34
C SER A 254 -16.62 -21.80 -10.23
N GLY A 255 -16.79 -21.00 -9.19
CA GLY A 255 -17.57 -21.34 -7.99
C GLY A 255 -17.00 -22.51 -7.18
N ARG A 256 -15.85 -23.06 -7.59
CA ARG A 256 -15.23 -24.19 -6.92
C ARG A 256 -14.43 -23.73 -5.71
N GLU A 257 -14.68 -24.38 -4.59
CA GLU A 257 -13.91 -24.11 -3.37
C GLU A 257 -12.47 -24.57 -3.52
N PRO A 258 -11.46 -23.66 -3.35
CA PRO A 258 -10.07 -24.06 -3.42
C PRO A 258 -9.69 -25.03 -2.30
N PRO A 259 -8.73 -25.93 -2.54
CA PRO A 259 -8.24 -26.81 -1.50
C PRO A 259 -7.59 -26.03 -0.35
N ARG A 260 -7.47 -26.67 0.80
CA ARG A 260 -6.70 -26.11 1.92
C ARG A 260 -5.22 -26.01 1.55
N ALA A 261 -4.58 -24.90 1.95
CA ALA A 261 -3.14 -24.77 1.80
C ALA A 261 -2.41 -25.75 2.74
N ALA A 262 -1.31 -26.33 2.27
CA ALA A 262 -0.48 -27.21 3.08
C ALA A 262 0.16 -26.43 4.26
N ASN A 263 0.63 -25.22 3.97
CA ASN A 263 1.24 -24.33 4.95
C ASN A 263 0.32 -23.10 5.16
N CYS A 264 -0.25 -23.00 6.36
CA CYS A 264 -1.10 -21.88 6.72
C CYS A 264 -0.38 -21.01 7.77
N PRO A 265 -0.14 -19.71 7.49
CA PRO A 265 0.52 -18.83 8.45
C PRO A 265 -0.34 -18.69 9.72
N GLU A 266 0.31 -18.52 10.87
CA GLU A 266 -0.39 -18.33 12.15
C GLU A 266 -1.27 -17.08 12.16
N SER A 267 -0.88 -16.06 11.40
CA SER A 267 -1.62 -14.82 11.24
C SER A 267 -2.81 -14.91 10.27
N CYS A 268 -3.09 -16.08 9.68
CA CYS A 268 -4.21 -16.21 8.74
C CYS A 268 -5.55 -16.01 9.45
N PRO A 269 -6.37 -15.03 9.02
CA PRO A 269 -7.65 -14.73 9.66
C PRO A 269 -8.68 -15.87 9.54
N TYR A 270 -8.47 -16.80 8.62
CA TYR A 270 -9.38 -17.93 8.35
C TYR A 270 -8.88 -19.26 8.91
N ARG A 271 -7.77 -19.25 9.67
CA ARG A 271 -7.16 -20.50 10.18
C ARG A 271 -8.14 -21.35 10.98
N GLY A 272 -9.00 -20.72 11.78
CA GLY A 272 -10.01 -21.41 12.62
C GLY A 272 -11.09 -22.12 11.82
N VAL A 273 -11.54 -21.55 10.72
CA VAL A 273 -12.62 -22.08 9.84
C VAL A 273 -12.10 -22.91 8.67
N CYS A 274 -10.83 -22.83 8.37
CA CYS A 274 -10.17 -23.53 7.28
C CYS A 274 -9.71 -24.94 7.66
N ARG A 275 -10.03 -25.40 8.90
CA ARG A 275 -9.65 -26.72 9.45
C ARG A 275 -10.45 -27.87 8.86
#